data_36c52971eeac7461f161d6815dd5e435
#
_entry.id   36c52971eeac7461f161d6815dd5e435
#
_cell.length_a   1.000
_cell.length_b   1.000
_cell.length_c   1.000
_cell.angle_alpha   90.00
_cell.angle_beta   90.00
_cell.angle_gamma   90.00
#
_symmetry.space_group_name_H-M   'P 1'
#
loop_
_entity.id
_entity.type
_entity.pdbx_description
1 polymer ?
#
loop_
_entity_poly.entity_id
_entity_poly.type
_entity_poly.pdbx_seq_one_letter_code
_entity_poly.pdbx_strand_id
1 'polypeptide(L)'
;PGAAKNQLITFKGKSVSGALANQTGTISIPKGKPPKGGWPVFSWAHGTTGIADACAPSAAKLPKGEALLPKLLKAGYAVVRADYEGLGSAGEHPYLNGPSEGRSVLDIVRAARKTNRSIGKTLLMGGHSQGGHAALWAAKLAPSYAPELKLKGTAVFAPASHIGDQASLVRNLDTPAFSPIVGLILRGADIAAPALGVESLLSDAGKAAYPETLTNCIGNLTSWSTLAANAILAPDANVQSLVDYLNANDPEDLSVKTPVLVLQGTTDTTVLPIFTTQLLSKFKQNRVPVTGNAYKGLNHGTVVSSAKPLADAASFLRKRT
;
A
#
# COMPACT_ATOMS: atom_id res chain seq x y z
N PRO A 1 -17.94 5.74 -11.60
CA PRO A 1 -18.28 5.74 -13.03
C PRO A 1 -17.66 4.54 -13.75
N GLY A 2 -18.39 3.87 -14.68
CA GLY A 2 -17.90 2.73 -15.45
C GLY A 2 -18.24 1.35 -14.91
N ALA A 3 -18.61 1.20 -13.64
CA ALA A 3 -19.09 -0.05 -13.07
C ALA A 3 -20.57 -0.32 -13.43
N ALA A 4 -20.90 -1.58 -13.67
CA ALA A 4 -22.28 -2.09 -13.68
C ALA A 4 -22.75 -2.37 -12.24
N LYS A 5 -21.84 -2.83 -11.39
CA LYS A 5 -22.11 -3.19 -10.00
C LYS A 5 -20.91 -2.84 -9.11
N ASN A 6 -21.17 -2.25 -7.95
CA ASN A 6 -20.23 -2.09 -6.86
C ASN A 6 -20.75 -2.87 -5.64
N GLN A 7 -19.86 -3.57 -4.96
CA GLN A 7 -20.17 -4.37 -3.78
C GLN A 7 -19.14 -4.11 -2.70
N LEU A 8 -19.61 -3.88 -1.49
CA LEU A 8 -18.81 -4.04 -0.28
C LEU A 8 -18.84 -5.53 0.08
N ILE A 9 -17.69 -6.06 0.44
CA ILE A 9 -17.57 -7.47 0.87
C ILE A 9 -16.76 -7.57 2.15
N THR A 10 -17.09 -8.58 2.95
CA THR A 10 -16.20 -9.12 3.99
C THR A 10 -15.66 -10.44 3.50
N PHE A 11 -14.37 -10.67 3.68
CA PHE A 11 -13.70 -11.90 3.25
C PHE A 11 -12.69 -12.37 4.29
N LYS A 12 -12.28 -13.64 4.20
CA LYS A 12 -11.19 -14.17 5.01
C LYS A 12 -9.87 -13.94 4.30
N GLY A 13 -8.95 -13.25 4.97
CA GLY A 13 -7.57 -13.09 4.56
C GLY A 13 -6.62 -13.61 5.64
N LYS A 14 -5.38 -13.91 5.26
CA LYS A 14 -4.36 -14.38 6.20
C LYS A 14 -3.73 -13.18 6.91
N SER A 15 -3.84 -13.14 8.24
CA SER A 15 -3.33 -12.07 9.10
C SER A 15 -1.80 -12.08 9.23
N VAL A 16 -1.26 -11.06 9.89
CA VAL A 16 0.16 -10.98 10.26
C VAL A 16 0.59 -12.17 11.10
N SER A 17 -0.27 -12.66 11.99
CA SER A 17 0.00 -13.86 12.80
C SER A 17 -0.09 -15.18 12.04
N GLY A 18 -0.56 -15.13 10.78
CA GLY A 18 -0.81 -16.33 9.96
C GLY A 18 -2.20 -16.95 10.12
N ALA A 19 -3.01 -16.50 11.07
CA ALA A 19 -4.39 -16.91 11.25
C ALA A 19 -5.32 -16.31 10.18
N LEU A 20 -6.53 -16.85 10.02
CA LEU A 20 -7.56 -16.25 9.15
C LEU A 20 -8.32 -15.17 9.92
N ALA A 21 -8.29 -13.94 9.42
CA ALA A 21 -9.04 -12.80 9.93
C ALA A 21 -10.09 -12.32 8.91
N ASN A 22 -11.15 -11.67 9.41
CA ASN A 22 -12.07 -10.94 8.53
C ASN A 22 -11.37 -9.68 8.04
N GLN A 23 -11.55 -9.39 6.77
CA GLN A 23 -11.11 -8.16 6.12
C GLN A 23 -12.25 -7.62 5.27
N THR A 24 -12.26 -6.33 5.04
CA THR A 24 -13.26 -5.66 4.21
C THR A 24 -12.63 -5.12 2.92
N GLY A 25 -13.50 -4.81 1.97
CA GLY A 25 -13.08 -4.22 0.71
C GLY A 25 -14.21 -4.16 -0.31
N THR A 26 -13.88 -3.70 -1.51
CA THR A 26 -14.87 -3.48 -2.56
C THR A 26 -14.55 -4.25 -3.83
N ILE A 27 -15.62 -4.66 -4.52
CA ILE A 27 -15.58 -5.24 -5.88
C ILE A 27 -16.39 -4.34 -6.80
N SER A 28 -15.79 -3.93 -7.91
CA SER A 28 -16.46 -3.19 -8.99
C SER A 28 -16.40 -4.00 -10.28
N ILE A 29 -17.56 -4.33 -10.81
CA ILE A 29 -17.72 -5.11 -12.06
C ILE A 29 -17.95 -4.15 -13.22
N PRO A 30 -17.21 -4.27 -14.34
CA PRO A 30 -17.41 -3.42 -15.51
C PRO A 30 -18.75 -3.66 -16.18
N LYS A 31 -19.18 -2.70 -17.02
CA LYS A 31 -20.37 -2.85 -17.88
C LYS A 31 -20.06 -3.79 -19.05
N GLY A 32 -21.10 -4.44 -19.57
CA GLY A 32 -21.00 -5.33 -20.73
C GLY A 32 -20.94 -6.80 -20.37
N LYS A 33 -20.47 -7.62 -21.31
CA LYS A 33 -20.30 -9.08 -21.15
C LYS A 33 -18.83 -9.40 -20.92
N PRO A 34 -18.50 -10.35 -20.02
CA PRO A 34 -17.12 -10.77 -19.80
C PRO A 34 -16.57 -11.45 -21.08
N PRO A 35 -15.27 -11.26 -21.36
CA PRO A 35 -14.61 -12.00 -22.43
C PRO A 35 -14.49 -13.48 -22.07
N LYS A 36 -14.09 -14.32 -23.05
CA LYS A 36 -13.78 -15.73 -22.81
C LYS A 36 -12.68 -15.83 -21.73
N GLY A 37 -12.95 -16.54 -20.66
CA GLY A 37 -12.05 -16.64 -19.49
C GLY A 37 -12.36 -15.67 -18.35
N GLY A 38 -13.38 -14.81 -18.50
CA GLY A 38 -13.84 -13.85 -17.50
C GLY A 38 -13.12 -12.49 -17.56
N TRP A 39 -13.61 -11.53 -16.80
CA TRP A 39 -13.00 -10.21 -16.70
C TRP A 39 -11.57 -10.30 -16.14
N PRO A 40 -10.56 -9.70 -16.78
CA PRO A 40 -9.27 -9.49 -16.12
C PRO A 40 -9.48 -8.63 -14.87
N VAL A 41 -8.72 -8.93 -13.81
CA VAL A 41 -8.84 -8.25 -12.51
C VAL A 41 -7.72 -7.25 -12.36
N PHE A 42 -8.05 -6.08 -11.88
CA PHE A 42 -7.10 -5.12 -11.35
C PHE A 42 -7.30 -4.99 -9.83
N SER A 43 -6.31 -5.42 -9.04
CA SER A 43 -6.30 -5.21 -7.60
C SER A 43 -5.57 -3.92 -7.28
N TRP A 44 -6.31 -2.95 -6.74
CA TRP A 44 -5.77 -1.67 -6.32
C TRP A 44 -5.51 -1.67 -4.82
N ALA A 45 -4.27 -1.40 -4.47
CA ALA A 45 -3.80 -1.20 -3.12
C ALA A 45 -3.80 0.32 -2.81
N HIS A 46 -4.59 0.73 -1.82
CA HIS A 46 -4.74 2.14 -1.48
C HIS A 46 -3.54 2.70 -0.69
N GLY A 47 -3.34 4.02 -0.75
CA GLY A 47 -2.35 4.72 0.07
C GLY A 47 -2.83 4.88 1.52
N THR A 48 -1.98 5.46 2.35
CA THR A 48 -2.22 5.65 3.79
C THR A 48 -3.51 6.40 4.07
N THR A 49 -4.36 5.80 4.90
CA THR A 49 -5.59 6.42 5.42
C THR A 49 -5.57 6.54 6.94
N GLY A 50 -4.81 5.71 7.62
CA GLY A 50 -4.70 5.59 9.07
C GLY A 50 -4.68 4.12 9.49
N ILE A 51 -4.79 3.89 10.80
CA ILE A 51 -4.83 2.53 11.38
C ILE A 51 -6.22 2.25 11.97
N ALA A 52 -6.96 3.27 12.40
CA ALA A 52 -8.29 3.14 12.97
C ALA A 52 -9.32 2.58 11.96
N ASP A 53 -10.28 1.79 12.43
CA ASP A 53 -11.36 1.20 11.61
C ASP A 53 -12.11 2.23 10.76
N ALA A 54 -12.35 3.44 11.31
CA ALA A 54 -13.01 4.53 10.60
C ALA A 54 -12.24 4.99 9.35
N CYS A 55 -10.97 4.62 9.22
CA CYS A 55 -10.12 5.01 8.11
C CYS A 55 -10.20 4.03 6.91
N ALA A 56 -10.98 2.96 7.03
CA ALA A 56 -11.17 1.99 5.94
C ALA A 56 -11.73 2.68 4.68
N PRO A 57 -11.05 2.61 3.53
CA PRO A 57 -11.51 3.24 2.30
C PRO A 57 -12.88 2.76 1.82
N SER A 58 -13.26 1.51 2.14
CA SER A 58 -14.56 0.96 1.75
C SER A 58 -15.74 1.59 2.51
N ALA A 59 -15.48 2.16 3.70
CA ALA A 59 -16.48 2.89 4.48
C ALA A 59 -16.71 4.32 3.97
N ALA A 60 -15.76 4.88 3.21
CA ALA A 60 -15.83 6.22 2.66
C ALA A 60 -16.36 6.23 1.22
N LYS A 61 -16.87 7.39 0.77
CA LYS A 61 -17.04 7.65 -0.68
C LYS A 61 -15.66 7.58 -1.33
N LEU A 62 -15.60 7.08 -2.59
CA LEU A 62 -14.36 6.94 -3.38
C LEU A 62 -13.41 8.14 -3.17
N PRO A 63 -12.18 7.91 -2.69
CA PRO A 63 -11.21 8.97 -2.50
C PRO A 63 -10.93 9.73 -3.80
N LYS A 64 -10.74 11.06 -3.69
CA LYS A 64 -10.20 11.87 -4.79
C LYS A 64 -8.79 11.35 -5.09
N GLY A 65 -8.47 11.04 -6.34
CA GLY A 65 -7.13 10.55 -6.73
C GLY A 65 -7.10 9.15 -7.33
N GLU A 66 -8.14 8.34 -7.14
CA GLU A 66 -8.24 7.01 -7.78
C GLU A 66 -8.72 7.10 -9.25
N ALA A 67 -8.25 8.11 -9.99
CA ALA A 67 -8.69 8.37 -11.38
C ALA A 67 -8.33 7.26 -12.38
N LEU A 68 -7.42 6.36 -12.02
CA LEU A 68 -7.08 5.17 -12.82
C LEU A 68 -8.25 4.16 -12.85
N LEU A 69 -8.94 3.96 -11.74
CA LEU A 69 -9.93 2.89 -11.58
C LEU A 69 -11.13 3.03 -12.55
N PRO A 70 -11.76 4.20 -12.72
CA PRO A 70 -12.80 4.38 -13.72
C PRO A 70 -12.34 4.12 -15.15
N LYS A 71 -11.06 4.43 -15.48
CA LYS A 71 -10.49 4.16 -16.80
C LYS A 71 -10.35 2.65 -17.04
N LEU A 72 -9.90 1.89 -16.03
CA LEU A 72 -9.78 0.44 -16.11
C LEU A 72 -11.15 -0.24 -16.17
N LEU A 73 -12.12 0.20 -15.37
CA LEU A 73 -13.50 -0.30 -15.46
C LEU A 73 -14.09 -0.10 -16.86
N LYS A 74 -13.91 1.09 -17.47
CA LYS A 74 -14.33 1.35 -18.86
C LYS A 74 -13.61 0.47 -19.88
N ALA A 75 -12.37 0.08 -19.58
CA ALA A 75 -11.56 -0.81 -20.42
C ALA A 75 -11.88 -2.32 -20.18
N GLY A 76 -12.87 -2.65 -19.34
CA GLY A 76 -13.31 -4.02 -19.13
C GLY A 76 -12.54 -4.78 -18.05
N TYR A 77 -11.94 -4.11 -17.09
CA TYR A 77 -11.33 -4.76 -15.92
C TYR A 77 -12.31 -4.78 -14.74
N ALA A 78 -12.47 -5.92 -14.09
CA ALA A 78 -13.00 -5.93 -12.75
C ALA A 78 -11.99 -5.30 -11.81
N VAL A 79 -12.42 -4.39 -10.93
CA VAL A 79 -11.54 -3.71 -9.97
C VAL A 79 -11.89 -4.18 -8.57
N VAL A 80 -10.87 -4.60 -7.81
CA VAL A 80 -11.01 -4.96 -6.40
C VAL A 80 -10.08 -4.10 -5.56
N ARG A 81 -10.49 -3.81 -4.30
CA ARG A 81 -9.72 -3.01 -3.35
C ARG A 81 -9.93 -3.57 -1.97
N ALA A 82 -8.89 -4.11 -1.35
CA ALA A 82 -8.89 -4.47 0.06
C ALA A 82 -8.67 -3.22 0.91
N ASP A 83 -9.27 -3.20 2.09
CA ASP A 83 -8.97 -2.17 3.11
C ASP A 83 -7.73 -2.54 3.95
N TYR A 84 -7.15 -3.71 3.73
CA TYR A 84 -6.13 -4.43 4.50
C TYR A 84 -6.64 -5.02 5.83
N GLU A 85 -5.79 -5.83 6.45
CA GLU A 85 -6.02 -6.38 7.78
C GLU A 85 -6.21 -5.27 8.81
N GLY A 86 -7.23 -5.40 9.67
CA GLY A 86 -7.47 -4.48 10.78
C GLY A 86 -7.99 -3.09 10.40
N LEU A 87 -8.33 -2.84 9.12
CA LEU A 87 -9.05 -1.65 8.71
C LEU A 87 -10.52 -1.99 8.39
N GLY A 88 -11.46 -1.37 9.09
CA GLY A 88 -12.90 -1.62 8.94
C GLY A 88 -13.33 -3.03 9.37
N SER A 89 -12.52 -3.71 10.15
CA SER A 89 -12.77 -5.05 10.66
C SER A 89 -12.03 -5.28 11.96
N ALA A 90 -12.47 -6.27 12.75
CA ALA A 90 -11.84 -6.57 14.04
C ALA A 90 -10.33 -6.84 13.93
N GLY A 91 -9.57 -6.31 14.86
CA GLY A 91 -8.11 -6.32 14.92
C GLY A 91 -7.53 -4.94 14.66
N GLU A 92 -6.22 -4.84 14.65
CA GLU A 92 -5.51 -3.59 14.38
C GLU A 92 -4.70 -3.74 13.09
N HIS A 93 -4.53 -2.63 12.35
CA HIS A 93 -3.82 -2.63 11.07
C HIS A 93 -2.30 -2.64 11.26
N PRO A 94 -1.58 -3.72 10.87
CA PRO A 94 -0.12 -3.78 10.92
C PRO A 94 0.48 -2.97 9.75
N TYR A 95 0.37 -1.65 9.85
CA TYR A 95 0.76 -0.68 8.82
C TYR A 95 2.20 -0.92 8.33
N LEU A 96 2.39 -0.99 7.01
CA LEU A 96 3.64 -1.31 6.33
C LEU A 96 4.24 -2.68 6.71
N ASN A 97 3.44 -3.62 7.23
CA ASN A 97 3.85 -5.02 7.25
C ASN A 97 3.63 -5.63 5.85
N GLY A 98 4.72 -5.77 5.09
CA GLY A 98 4.67 -6.17 3.70
C GLY A 98 3.94 -7.49 3.43
N PRO A 99 4.24 -8.59 4.17
CA PRO A 99 3.52 -9.84 4.01
C PRO A 99 2.01 -9.75 4.29
N SER A 100 1.57 -8.99 5.32
CA SER A 100 0.14 -8.84 5.63
C SER A 100 -0.58 -8.07 4.55
N GLU A 101 -0.07 -6.89 4.17
CA GLU A 101 -0.67 -6.06 3.12
C GLU A 101 -0.69 -6.78 1.76
N GLY A 102 0.42 -7.43 1.39
CA GLY A 102 0.51 -8.18 0.14
C GLY A 102 -0.48 -9.34 0.06
N ARG A 103 -0.72 -10.05 1.17
CA ARG A 103 -1.75 -11.10 1.25
C ARG A 103 -3.15 -10.52 1.09
N SER A 104 -3.46 -9.39 1.73
CA SER A 104 -4.75 -8.71 1.61
C SER A 104 -5.07 -8.34 0.16
N VAL A 105 -4.07 -7.84 -0.59
CA VAL A 105 -4.19 -7.49 -2.02
C VAL A 105 -4.51 -8.72 -2.89
N LEU A 106 -4.01 -9.90 -2.52
CA LEU A 106 -4.27 -11.17 -3.24
C LEU A 106 -5.56 -11.84 -2.79
N ASP A 107 -5.87 -11.85 -1.50
CA ASP A 107 -7.03 -12.55 -0.94
C ASP A 107 -8.35 -11.92 -1.36
N ILE A 108 -8.41 -10.58 -1.53
CA ILE A 108 -9.61 -9.95 -2.08
C ILE A 108 -9.90 -10.40 -3.52
N VAL A 109 -8.87 -10.67 -4.33
CA VAL A 109 -9.05 -11.23 -5.69
C VAL A 109 -9.67 -12.62 -5.63
N ARG A 110 -9.20 -13.46 -4.71
CA ARG A 110 -9.76 -14.80 -4.45
C ARG A 110 -11.21 -14.71 -4.00
N ALA A 111 -11.51 -13.80 -3.08
CA ALA A 111 -12.87 -13.55 -2.59
C ALA A 111 -13.78 -13.07 -3.72
N ALA A 112 -13.33 -12.11 -4.52
CA ALA A 112 -14.09 -11.59 -5.66
C ALA A 112 -14.43 -12.69 -6.67
N ARG A 113 -13.49 -13.58 -6.98
CA ARG A 113 -13.70 -14.71 -7.89
C ARG A 113 -14.67 -15.77 -7.34
N LYS A 114 -14.68 -15.97 -6.01
CA LYS A 114 -15.69 -16.82 -5.36
C LYS A 114 -17.08 -16.19 -5.42
N THR A 115 -17.16 -14.89 -5.21
CA THR A 115 -18.43 -14.13 -5.21
C THR A 115 -19.02 -13.96 -6.60
N ASN A 116 -18.15 -13.82 -7.63
CA ASN A 116 -18.56 -13.60 -9.00
C ASN A 116 -17.70 -14.40 -9.99
N ARG A 117 -18.29 -15.47 -10.56
CA ARG A 117 -17.62 -16.36 -11.51
C ARG A 117 -17.29 -15.72 -12.87
N SER A 118 -17.81 -14.52 -13.16
CA SER A 118 -17.43 -13.76 -14.35
C SER A 118 -16.04 -13.13 -14.24
N ILE A 119 -15.42 -13.17 -13.06
CA ILE A 119 -14.06 -12.67 -12.81
C ILE A 119 -13.04 -13.78 -13.15
N GLY A 120 -12.14 -13.48 -14.08
CA GLY A 120 -11.12 -14.39 -14.58
C GLY A 120 -9.92 -14.57 -13.64
N LYS A 121 -8.90 -15.30 -14.12
CA LYS A 121 -7.65 -15.56 -13.39
C LYS A 121 -6.56 -14.53 -13.72
N THR A 122 -6.69 -13.79 -14.82
CA THR A 122 -5.70 -12.78 -15.22
C THR A 122 -5.72 -11.63 -14.22
N LEU A 123 -4.59 -11.42 -13.55
CA LEU A 123 -4.42 -10.43 -12.49
C LEU A 123 -3.40 -9.37 -12.93
N LEU A 124 -3.76 -8.14 -12.70
CA LEU A 124 -2.90 -6.96 -12.70
C LEU A 124 -3.04 -6.27 -11.36
N MET A 125 -1.99 -5.62 -10.91
CA MET A 125 -2.02 -4.94 -9.62
C MET A 125 -1.44 -3.54 -9.74
N GLY A 126 -1.77 -2.71 -8.76
CA GLY A 126 -1.14 -1.42 -8.60
C GLY A 126 -1.51 -0.78 -7.28
N GLY A 127 -0.81 0.28 -6.95
CA GLY A 127 -1.05 1.01 -5.72
C GLY A 127 -0.23 2.29 -5.64
N HIS A 128 -0.53 3.10 -4.64
CA HIS A 128 0.13 4.38 -4.40
C HIS A 128 0.68 4.41 -2.98
N SER A 129 1.92 4.93 -2.79
CA SER A 129 2.52 5.11 -1.46
C SER A 129 2.57 3.77 -0.68
N GLN A 130 1.94 3.65 0.51
CA GLN A 130 1.70 2.39 1.21
C GLN A 130 1.16 1.31 0.25
N GLY A 131 0.19 1.66 -0.60
CA GLY A 131 -0.37 0.70 -1.57
C GLY A 131 0.63 0.29 -2.65
N GLY A 132 1.59 1.14 -2.98
CA GLY A 132 2.71 0.79 -3.85
C GLY A 132 3.61 -0.28 -3.21
N HIS A 133 3.93 -0.12 -1.94
CA HIS A 133 4.62 -1.10 -1.10
C HIS A 133 3.83 -2.43 -1.05
N ALA A 134 2.54 -2.38 -0.70
CA ALA A 134 1.66 -3.54 -0.63
C ALA A 134 1.56 -4.30 -1.97
N ALA A 135 1.48 -3.59 -3.11
CA ALA A 135 1.42 -4.20 -4.43
C ALA A 135 2.74 -4.86 -4.84
N LEU A 136 3.90 -4.33 -4.44
CA LEU A 136 5.20 -4.97 -4.64
C LEU A 136 5.33 -6.25 -3.82
N TRP A 137 4.93 -6.23 -2.55
CA TRP A 137 4.88 -7.43 -1.71
C TRP A 137 3.90 -8.47 -2.24
N ALA A 138 2.71 -8.06 -2.71
CA ALA A 138 1.77 -8.95 -3.37
C ALA A 138 2.38 -9.60 -4.63
N ALA A 139 3.14 -8.84 -5.42
CA ALA A 139 3.82 -9.37 -6.61
C ALA A 139 4.89 -10.43 -6.26
N LYS A 140 5.61 -10.23 -5.15
CA LYS A 140 6.56 -11.21 -4.60
C LYS A 140 5.86 -12.48 -4.11
N LEU A 141 4.73 -12.30 -3.42
CA LEU A 141 4.00 -13.42 -2.80
C LEU A 141 3.15 -14.21 -3.80
N ALA A 142 2.68 -13.60 -4.87
CA ALA A 142 1.72 -14.20 -5.79
C ALA A 142 2.11 -15.61 -6.28
N PRO A 143 3.36 -15.93 -6.67
CA PRO A 143 3.71 -17.26 -7.16
C PRO A 143 3.56 -18.39 -6.13
N SER A 144 3.82 -18.10 -4.86
CA SER A 144 3.75 -19.10 -3.78
C SER A 144 2.44 -19.07 -3.02
N TYR A 145 1.87 -17.88 -2.80
CA TYR A 145 0.68 -17.69 -1.99
C TYR A 145 -0.62 -17.82 -2.78
N ALA A 146 -0.65 -17.38 -4.04
CA ALA A 146 -1.83 -17.39 -4.90
C ALA A 146 -1.52 -17.93 -6.31
N PRO A 147 -0.94 -19.16 -6.44
CA PRO A 147 -0.44 -19.69 -7.73
C PRO A 147 -1.55 -19.89 -8.77
N GLU A 148 -2.81 -19.95 -8.36
CA GLU A 148 -3.96 -20.03 -9.25
C GLU A 148 -4.27 -18.71 -9.97
N LEU A 149 -3.74 -17.57 -9.49
CA LEU A 149 -3.87 -16.25 -10.11
C LEU A 149 -2.73 -16.04 -11.12
N LYS A 150 -3.06 -15.56 -12.29
CA LYS A 150 -2.11 -15.30 -13.37
C LYS A 150 -1.66 -13.83 -13.32
N LEU A 151 -0.74 -13.48 -12.42
CA LEU A 151 -0.18 -12.13 -12.36
C LEU A 151 0.58 -11.80 -13.63
N LYS A 152 0.25 -10.66 -14.27
CA LYS A 152 0.80 -10.20 -15.55
C LYS A 152 1.64 -8.93 -15.45
N GLY A 153 1.43 -8.14 -14.41
CA GLY A 153 2.21 -6.92 -14.19
C GLY A 153 1.68 -6.09 -13.02
N THR A 154 2.56 -5.23 -12.50
CA THR A 154 2.29 -4.37 -11.35
C THR A 154 2.72 -2.94 -11.67
N ALA A 155 1.82 -1.95 -11.50
CA ALA A 155 2.11 -0.53 -11.71
C ALA A 155 1.96 0.23 -10.39
N VAL A 156 3.06 0.78 -9.87
CA VAL A 156 3.09 1.45 -8.57
C VAL A 156 3.47 2.92 -8.70
N PHE A 157 2.81 3.76 -7.92
CA PHE A 157 3.01 5.21 -7.88
C PHE A 157 3.67 5.56 -6.54
N ALA A 158 4.84 6.19 -6.60
CA ALA A 158 5.60 6.62 -5.43
C ALA A 158 5.56 5.60 -4.28
N PRO A 159 6.00 4.34 -4.50
CA PRO A 159 5.88 3.27 -3.51
C PRO A 159 6.74 3.58 -2.28
N ALA A 160 6.20 3.38 -1.08
CA ALA A 160 6.99 3.45 0.15
C ALA A 160 8.11 2.40 0.09
N SER A 161 9.35 2.85 0.29
CA SER A 161 10.57 2.04 0.25
C SER A 161 11.67 2.72 1.07
N HIS A 162 12.75 2.02 1.38
CA HIS A 162 13.83 2.52 2.25
C HIS A 162 13.30 3.01 3.60
N ILE A 163 12.36 2.23 4.18
CA ILE A 163 11.61 2.65 5.37
C ILE A 163 12.54 2.75 6.59
N GLY A 164 13.47 1.82 6.74
CA GLY A 164 14.48 1.85 7.80
C GLY A 164 15.46 3.02 7.67
N ASP A 165 15.90 3.33 6.44
CA ASP A 165 16.76 4.47 6.16
C ASP A 165 16.05 5.80 6.47
N GLN A 166 14.76 5.90 6.07
CA GLN A 166 13.93 7.07 6.38
C GLN A 166 13.75 7.26 7.88
N ALA A 167 13.57 6.19 8.65
CA ALA A 167 13.46 6.27 10.11
C ALA A 167 14.70 6.88 10.75
N SER A 168 15.89 6.53 10.24
CA SER A 168 17.16 7.09 10.70
C SER A 168 17.30 8.58 10.37
N LEU A 169 16.84 9.01 9.20
CA LEU A 169 16.86 10.42 8.79
C LEU A 169 15.87 11.26 9.61
N VAL A 170 14.64 10.78 9.74
CA VAL A 170 13.55 11.50 10.41
C VAL A 170 13.88 11.80 11.87
N ARG A 171 14.59 10.90 12.56
CA ARG A 171 15.01 11.10 13.96
C ARG A 171 15.80 12.40 14.19
N ASN A 172 16.44 12.94 13.15
CA ASN A 172 17.25 14.13 13.25
C ASN A 172 16.53 15.39 12.74
N LEU A 173 15.27 15.30 12.35
CA LEU A 173 14.53 16.41 11.76
C LEU A 173 13.76 17.19 12.82
N ASP A 174 14.06 18.49 12.93
CA ASP A 174 13.30 19.43 13.76
C ASP A 174 12.10 19.99 12.98
N THR A 175 11.16 19.10 12.61
CA THR A 175 9.94 19.45 11.89
C THR A 175 8.86 18.40 12.14
N PRO A 176 7.59 18.80 12.26
CA PRO A 176 6.48 17.86 12.41
C PRO A 176 5.99 17.27 11.07
N ALA A 177 6.56 17.66 9.94
CA ALA A 177 6.03 17.32 8.60
C ALA A 177 5.85 15.80 8.35
N PHE A 178 6.69 14.96 8.97
CA PHE A 178 6.65 13.50 8.82
C PHE A 178 6.05 12.79 10.02
N SER A 179 5.83 13.48 11.12
CA SER A 179 5.48 12.86 12.41
C SER A 179 4.18 12.04 12.36
N PRO A 180 3.11 12.44 11.65
CA PRO A 180 1.93 11.60 11.50
C PRO A 180 2.23 10.24 10.85
N ILE A 181 3.05 10.21 9.80
CA ILE A 181 3.46 8.95 9.15
C ILE A 181 4.35 8.13 10.07
N VAL A 182 5.28 8.76 10.79
CA VAL A 182 6.15 8.09 11.77
C VAL A 182 5.31 7.44 12.86
N GLY A 183 4.30 8.13 13.39
CA GLY A 183 3.38 7.57 14.38
C GLY A 183 2.67 6.32 13.88
N LEU A 184 2.21 6.31 12.62
CA LEU A 184 1.59 5.14 12.01
C LEU A 184 2.60 4.00 11.79
N ILE A 185 3.84 4.30 11.38
CA ILE A 185 4.91 3.28 11.22
C ILE A 185 5.22 2.62 12.56
N LEU A 186 5.40 3.42 13.60
CA LEU A 186 5.67 2.91 14.95
C LEU A 186 4.53 2.03 15.46
N ARG A 187 3.28 2.47 15.29
CA ARG A 187 2.10 1.69 15.70
C ARG A 187 1.98 0.40 14.87
N GLY A 188 2.19 0.46 13.57
CA GLY A 188 2.15 -0.73 12.70
C GLY A 188 3.22 -1.77 13.07
N ALA A 189 4.42 -1.32 13.44
CA ALA A 189 5.49 -2.20 13.93
C ALA A 189 5.14 -2.83 15.28
N ASP A 190 4.57 -2.06 16.20
CA ASP A 190 4.12 -2.52 17.52
C ASP A 190 3.05 -3.62 17.39
N ILE A 191 2.05 -3.40 16.53
CA ILE A 191 0.98 -4.37 16.25
C ILE A 191 1.54 -5.66 15.62
N ALA A 192 2.45 -5.51 14.64
CA ALA A 192 2.98 -6.66 13.91
C ALA A 192 4.02 -7.45 14.69
N ALA A 193 4.77 -6.80 15.58
CA ALA A 193 5.87 -7.38 16.34
C ALA A 193 5.93 -6.78 17.77
N PRO A 194 5.00 -7.14 18.65
CA PRO A 194 4.91 -6.55 20.00
C PRO A 194 6.20 -6.70 20.82
N ALA A 195 7.02 -7.72 20.51
CA ALA A 195 8.31 -7.92 21.16
C ALA A 195 9.33 -6.79 20.91
N LEU A 196 9.07 -5.91 19.94
CA LEU A 196 9.88 -4.69 19.72
C LEU A 196 9.76 -3.69 20.88
N GLY A 197 8.64 -3.74 21.63
CA GLY A 197 8.40 -2.84 22.76
C GLY A 197 8.41 -1.37 22.34
N VAL A 198 7.80 -1.05 21.19
CA VAL A 198 7.89 0.28 20.54
C VAL A 198 7.51 1.42 21.49
N GLU A 199 6.51 1.22 22.35
CA GLU A 199 6.09 2.25 23.29
C GLU A 199 7.21 2.63 24.28
N SER A 200 8.09 1.70 24.63
CA SER A 200 9.25 1.98 25.48
C SER A 200 10.33 2.84 24.81
N LEU A 201 10.31 2.92 23.46
CA LEU A 201 11.23 3.74 22.69
C LEU A 201 10.77 5.20 22.59
N LEU A 202 9.50 5.48 22.93
CA LEU A 202 8.91 6.80 22.78
C LEU A 202 9.35 7.74 23.91
N SER A 203 9.55 9.01 23.59
CA SER A 203 9.62 10.10 24.58
C SER A 203 8.27 10.28 25.27
N ASP A 204 8.21 11.11 26.31
CA ASP A 204 6.94 11.44 26.96
C ASP A 204 5.96 12.12 26.00
N ALA A 205 6.44 12.98 25.10
CA ALA A 205 5.63 13.60 24.06
C ALA A 205 5.13 12.59 23.04
N GLY A 206 5.98 11.65 22.62
CA GLY A 206 5.61 10.54 21.75
C GLY A 206 4.54 9.65 22.39
N LYS A 207 4.69 9.27 23.65
CA LYS A 207 3.70 8.49 24.41
C LYS A 207 2.36 9.21 24.53
N ALA A 208 2.37 10.51 24.77
CA ALA A 208 1.14 11.30 24.86
C ALA A 208 0.36 11.34 23.53
N ALA A 209 1.06 11.39 22.38
CA ALA A 209 0.45 11.38 21.06
C ALA A 209 0.04 9.97 20.58
N TYR A 210 0.64 8.91 21.12
CA TYR A 210 0.55 7.54 20.60
C TYR A 210 -0.86 6.96 20.51
N PRO A 211 -1.77 7.16 21.49
CA PRO A 211 -3.15 6.66 21.41
C PRO A 211 -3.94 7.20 20.21
N GLU A 212 -3.62 8.41 19.74
CA GLU A 212 -4.32 9.04 18.62
C GLU A 212 -4.24 8.22 17.32
N THR A 213 -3.18 7.43 17.14
CA THR A 213 -2.98 6.56 15.98
C THR A 213 -4.08 5.49 15.82
N LEU A 214 -4.71 5.06 16.91
CA LEU A 214 -5.78 4.05 16.91
C LEU A 214 -7.18 4.65 16.78
N THR A 215 -7.33 5.97 16.90
CA THR A 215 -8.63 6.63 16.91
C THR A 215 -8.86 7.55 15.73
N ASN A 216 -7.77 8.09 15.14
CA ASN A 216 -7.83 9.11 14.11
C ASN A 216 -7.20 8.62 12.78
N CYS A 217 -7.71 9.18 11.68
CA CYS A 217 -7.14 8.96 10.36
C CYS A 217 -5.99 9.94 10.10
N ILE A 218 -5.13 9.62 9.11
CA ILE A 218 -3.89 10.35 8.84
C ILE A 218 -4.07 11.88 8.75
N GLY A 219 -5.17 12.37 8.22
CA GLY A 219 -5.46 13.81 8.11
C GLY A 219 -5.87 14.49 9.42
N ASN A 220 -6.10 13.73 10.49
CA ASN A 220 -6.60 14.20 11.78
C ASN A 220 -5.69 13.78 12.94
N LEU A 221 -4.45 13.39 12.68
CA LEU A 221 -3.41 13.10 13.70
C LEU A 221 -2.84 14.44 14.20
N THR A 222 -3.63 15.18 14.99
CA THR A 222 -3.34 16.57 15.34
C THR A 222 -2.17 16.68 16.31
N SER A 223 -2.06 15.79 17.29
CA SER A 223 -0.93 15.75 18.23
C SER A 223 0.37 15.46 17.49
N TRP A 224 0.35 14.54 16.54
CA TRP A 224 1.49 14.24 15.69
C TRP A 224 1.88 15.39 14.75
N SER A 225 0.88 16.12 14.25
CA SER A 225 1.09 17.22 13.30
C SER A 225 1.79 18.44 13.93
N THR A 226 1.91 18.48 15.24
CA THR A 226 2.62 19.53 16.00
C THR A 226 3.89 19.05 16.68
N LEU A 227 4.11 17.73 16.75
CA LEU A 227 5.28 17.12 17.39
C LEU A 227 6.43 17.02 16.39
N ALA A 228 7.56 17.67 16.68
CA ALA A 228 8.76 17.55 15.85
C ALA A 228 9.26 16.11 15.80
N ALA A 229 9.74 15.66 14.63
CA ALA A 229 10.10 14.27 14.42
C ALA A 229 11.28 13.81 15.34
N ASN A 230 12.22 14.70 15.63
CA ASN A 230 13.32 14.46 16.58
C ASN A 230 12.87 14.38 18.05
N ALA A 231 11.62 14.77 18.35
CA ALA A 231 11.04 14.70 19.70
C ALA A 231 10.15 13.46 19.93
N ILE A 232 9.98 12.59 18.92
CA ILE A 232 9.10 11.41 19.01
C ILE A 232 9.72 10.32 19.89
N LEU A 233 10.98 10.01 19.68
CA LEU A 233 11.70 8.95 20.39
C LEU A 233 12.47 9.53 21.58
N ALA A 234 12.65 8.72 22.61
CA ALA A 234 13.54 9.07 23.72
C ALA A 234 14.99 9.25 23.20
N PRO A 235 15.76 10.20 23.76
CA PRO A 235 17.12 10.50 23.27
C PRO A 235 18.06 9.28 23.28
N ASP A 236 17.92 8.42 24.27
CA ASP A 236 18.69 7.20 24.50
C ASP A 236 18.06 5.92 23.96
N ALA A 237 16.93 6.04 23.24
CA ALA A 237 16.23 4.89 22.67
C ALA A 237 17.12 4.09 21.71
N ASN A 238 17.29 2.79 22.00
CA ASN A 238 17.93 1.86 21.08
C ASN A 238 16.92 1.37 20.06
N VAL A 239 16.99 1.90 18.86
CA VAL A 239 16.05 1.64 17.77
C VAL A 239 16.50 0.53 16.80
N GLN A 240 17.62 -0.17 17.08
CA GLN A 240 18.20 -1.11 16.12
C GLN A 240 17.20 -2.21 15.72
N SER A 241 16.54 -2.84 16.69
CA SER A 241 15.53 -3.88 16.40
C SER A 241 14.34 -3.36 15.59
N LEU A 242 13.93 -2.10 15.82
CA LEU A 242 12.89 -1.46 15.01
C LEU A 242 13.39 -1.22 13.57
N VAL A 243 14.59 -0.72 13.39
CA VAL A 243 15.20 -0.52 12.06
C VAL A 243 15.33 -1.85 11.32
N ASP A 244 15.77 -2.91 11.99
CA ASP A 244 15.87 -4.26 11.41
C ASP A 244 14.49 -4.79 10.97
N TYR A 245 13.45 -4.57 11.79
CA TYR A 245 12.07 -4.89 11.44
C TYR A 245 11.60 -4.10 10.20
N LEU A 246 11.86 -2.81 10.13
CA LEU A 246 11.48 -1.96 9.00
C LEU A 246 12.20 -2.40 7.72
N ASN A 247 13.49 -2.71 7.80
CA ASN A 247 14.27 -3.25 6.67
C ASN A 247 13.74 -4.60 6.19
N ALA A 248 13.32 -5.48 7.10
CA ALA A 248 12.72 -6.76 6.74
C ALA A 248 11.37 -6.62 6.01
N ASN A 249 10.70 -5.49 6.16
CA ASN A 249 9.46 -5.15 5.46
C ASN A 249 9.67 -4.25 4.24
N ASP A 250 10.89 -3.82 3.95
CA ASP A 250 11.20 -2.98 2.79
C ASP A 250 11.05 -3.76 1.48
N PRO A 251 10.49 -3.16 0.39
CA PRO A 251 10.34 -3.84 -0.87
C PRO A 251 11.61 -3.90 -1.72
N GLU A 252 12.71 -3.26 -1.35
CA GLU A 252 13.89 -3.10 -2.21
C GLU A 252 14.58 -4.43 -2.58
N ASP A 253 14.59 -5.39 -1.67
CA ASP A 253 15.22 -6.71 -1.87
C ASP A 253 14.26 -7.77 -2.42
N LEU A 254 13.03 -7.39 -2.78
CA LEU A 254 12.07 -8.33 -3.31
C LEU A 254 12.46 -8.85 -4.71
N SER A 255 12.44 -10.17 -4.87
CA SER A 255 12.58 -10.82 -6.18
C SER A 255 11.20 -10.97 -6.82
N VAL A 256 10.82 -10.05 -7.69
CA VAL A 256 9.57 -10.08 -8.46
C VAL A 256 9.83 -10.58 -9.86
N LYS A 257 9.07 -11.57 -10.34
CA LYS A 257 9.28 -12.21 -11.66
C LYS A 257 8.44 -11.61 -12.78
N THR A 258 7.41 -10.85 -12.45
CA THR A 258 6.52 -10.21 -13.42
C THR A 258 6.93 -8.75 -13.66
N PRO A 259 6.61 -8.16 -14.83
CA PRO A 259 6.95 -6.78 -15.11
C PRO A 259 6.41 -5.79 -14.09
N VAL A 260 7.25 -4.85 -13.67
CA VAL A 260 6.92 -3.76 -12.74
C VAL A 260 7.12 -2.42 -13.45
N LEU A 261 6.14 -1.51 -13.29
CA LEU A 261 6.25 -0.11 -13.65
C LEU A 261 6.21 0.74 -12.38
N VAL A 262 7.25 1.55 -12.17
CA VAL A 262 7.31 2.52 -11.05
C VAL A 262 7.18 3.94 -11.61
N LEU A 263 6.26 4.72 -11.05
CA LEU A 263 5.96 6.09 -11.47
C LEU A 263 6.23 7.03 -10.28
N GLN A 264 7.14 8.00 -10.46
CA GLN A 264 7.60 8.89 -9.39
C GLN A 264 7.50 10.37 -9.81
N GLY A 265 6.99 11.20 -8.91
CA GLY A 265 7.02 12.66 -9.07
C GLY A 265 8.38 13.24 -8.63
N THR A 266 8.95 14.18 -9.39
CA THR A 266 10.28 14.72 -9.06
C THR A 266 10.28 15.72 -7.92
N THR A 267 9.11 16.20 -7.50
CA THR A 267 8.94 17.12 -6.35
C THR A 267 8.18 16.46 -5.19
N ASP A 268 8.22 15.12 -5.12
CA ASP A 268 7.63 14.35 -4.04
C ASP A 268 8.47 14.56 -2.76
N THR A 269 7.83 15.11 -1.73
CA THR A 269 8.44 15.36 -0.42
C THR A 269 8.00 14.33 0.63
N THR A 270 7.11 13.40 0.28
CA THR A 270 6.63 12.32 1.18
C THR A 270 7.44 11.04 0.96
N VAL A 271 7.50 10.56 -0.28
CA VAL A 271 8.42 9.50 -0.70
C VAL A 271 9.46 10.15 -1.61
N LEU A 272 10.62 10.44 -1.08
CA LEU A 272 11.65 11.18 -1.78
C LEU A 272 12.09 10.46 -3.06
N PRO A 273 12.26 11.16 -4.20
CA PRO A 273 12.63 10.54 -5.47
C PRO A 273 13.95 9.75 -5.42
N ILE A 274 14.85 10.10 -4.49
CA ILE A 274 16.11 9.38 -4.30
C ILE A 274 15.86 7.93 -3.88
N PHE A 275 14.91 7.68 -2.97
CA PHE A 275 14.59 6.31 -2.52
C PHE A 275 13.98 5.48 -3.65
N THR A 276 13.12 6.08 -4.47
CA THR A 276 12.62 5.40 -5.68
C THR A 276 13.74 5.08 -6.67
N THR A 277 14.74 5.95 -6.80
CA THR A 277 15.91 5.70 -7.64
C THR A 277 16.74 4.52 -7.12
N GLN A 278 16.94 4.44 -5.80
CA GLN A 278 17.63 3.34 -5.14
C GLN A 278 16.85 2.02 -5.30
N LEU A 279 15.53 2.03 -5.07
CA LEU A 279 14.64 0.88 -5.31
C LEU A 279 14.78 0.35 -6.75
N LEU A 280 14.75 1.24 -7.75
CA LEU A 280 14.94 0.86 -9.15
C LEU A 280 16.31 0.24 -9.41
N SER A 281 17.35 0.75 -8.77
CA SER A 281 18.71 0.21 -8.86
C SER A 281 18.79 -1.19 -8.27
N LYS A 282 18.25 -1.40 -7.06
CA LYS A 282 18.18 -2.70 -6.41
C LYS A 282 17.36 -3.71 -7.23
N PHE A 283 16.21 -3.31 -7.75
CA PHE A 283 15.40 -4.17 -8.62
C PHE A 283 16.14 -4.61 -9.87
N LYS A 284 16.91 -3.72 -10.49
CA LYS A 284 17.76 -4.10 -11.64
C LYS A 284 18.87 -5.08 -11.24
N GLN A 285 19.54 -4.87 -10.12
CA GLN A 285 20.53 -5.80 -9.56
C GLN A 285 19.92 -7.18 -9.30
N ASN A 286 18.71 -7.22 -8.74
CA ASN A 286 17.95 -8.44 -8.46
C ASN A 286 17.26 -9.02 -9.71
N ARG A 287 17.52 -8.49 -10.91
CA ARG A 287 16.95 -8.92 -12.20
C ARG A 287 15.42 -8.89 -12.23
N VAL A 288 14.81 -7.97 -11.50
CA VAL A 288 13.38 -7.68 -11.61
C VAL A 288 13.14 -6.97 -12.94
N PRO A 289 12.16 -7.38 -13.76
CA PRO A 289 11.84 -6.72 -15.03
C PRO A 289 11.11 -5.37 -14.75
N VAL A 290 11.87 -4.35 -14.35
CA VAL A 290 11.36 -3.05 -13.90
C VAL A 290 11.58 -1.94 -14.92
N THR A 291 10.60 -1.05 -15.04
CA THR A 291 10.68 0.24 -15.75
C THR A 291 10.33 1.34 -14.75
N GLY A 292 11.12 2.41 -14.71
CA GLY A 292 10.86 3.59 -13.89
C GLY A 292 10.61 4.81 -14.77
N ASN A 293 9.56 5.58 -14.46
CA ASN A 293 9.24 6.86 -15.09
C ASN A 293 9.21 7.97 -14.04
N ALA A 294 10.00 9.03 -14.26
CA ALA A 294 9.98 10.24 -13.44
C ALA A 294 9.17 11.36 -14.13
N TYR A 295 8.35 12.08 -13.36
CA TYR A 295 7.48 13.14 -13.86
C TYR A 295 7.85 14.47 -13.25
N LYS A 296 8.40 15.35 -14.07
CA LYS A 296 8.89 16.67 -13.66
C LYS A 296 7.75 17.51 -13.05
N GLY A 297 8.01 18.06 -11.86
CA GLY A 297 7.11 18.97 -11.16
C GLY A 297 5.88 18.30 -10.50
N LEU A 298 5.72 16.98 -10.59
CA LEU A 298 4.67 16.29 -9.87
C LEU A 298 5.15 15.91 -8.45
N ASN A 299 4.25 16.05 -7.48
CA ASN A 299 4.46 15.66 -6.08
C ASN A 299 3.78 14.32 -5.78
N HIS A 300 3.78 13.91 -4.50
CA HIS A 300 3.21 12.64 -4.01
C HIS A 300 1.76 12.41 -4.44
N GLY A 301 0.89 13.40 -4.28
CA GLY A 301 -0.53 13.29 -4.65
C GLY A 301 -0.80 13.48 -6.14
N THR A 302 0.00 14.33 -6.81
CA THR A 302 -0.22 14.62 -8.23
C THR A 302 0.30 13.54 -9.16
N VAL A 303 1.26 12.72 -8.76
CA VAL A 303 1.74 11.59 -9.59
C VAL A 303 0.64 10.54 -9.81
N VAL A 304 -0.26 10.32 -8.84
CA VAL A 304 -1.37 9.35 -8.95
C VAL A 304 -2.64 9.94 -9.56
N SER A 305 -2.69 11.25 -9.79
CA SER A 305 -3.88 11.95 -10.31
C SER A 305 -3.69 12.63 -11.67
N SER A 306 -2.45 12.91 -12.09
CA SER A 306 -2.15 13.59 -13.34
C SER A 306 -2.32 12.71 -14.58
N ALA A 307 -2.69 13.33 -15.69
CA ALA A 307 -3.06 12.63 -16.93
C ALA A 307 -1.95 11.73 -17.50
N LYS A 308 -0.69 12.21 -17.51
CA LYS A 308 0.45 11.47 -18.10
C LYS A 308 0.81 10.20 -17.34
N PRO A 309 1.05 10.22 -16.00
CA PRO A 309 1.31 8.98 -15.26
C PRO A 309 0.16 7.98 -15.34
N LEU A 310 -1.10 8.48 -15.30
CA LEU A 310 -2.27 7.61 -15.44
C LEU A 310 -2.37 6.96 -16.83
N ALA A 311 -2.00 7.68 -17.89
CA ALA A 311 -1.97 7.14 -19.26
C ALA A 311 -0.87 6.08 -19.39
N ASP A 312 0.31 6.33 -18.83
CA ASP A 312 1.43 5.39 -18.88
C ASP A 312 1.12 4.10 -18.11
N ALA A 313 0.53 4.21 -16.90
CA ALA A 313 0.06 3.06 -16.14
C ALA A 313 -1.02 2.27 -16.90
N ALA A 314 -2.04 2.94 -17.43
CA ALA A 314 -3.10 2.28 -18.19
C ALA A 314 -2.56 1.60 -19.47
N SER A 315 -1.60 2.20 -20.16
CA SER A 315 -0.93 1.61 -21.32
C SER A 315 -0.12 0.39 -20.95
N PHE A 316 0.67 0.48 -19.87
CA PHE A 316 1.45 -0.63 -19.34
C PHE A 316 0.57 -1.85 -18.99
N LEU A 317 -0.54 -1.60 -18.31
CA LEU A 317 -1.47 -2.65 -17.89
C LEU A 317 -2.19 -3.30 -19.08
N ARG A 318 -2.70 -2.50 -20.04
CA ARG A 318 -3.40 -3.02 -21.23
C ARG A 318 -2.54 -3.92 -22.13
N LYS A 319 -1.24 -3.65 -22.25
CA LYS A 319 -0.33 -4.49 -23.03
C LYS A 319 -0.09 -5.88 -22.44
N ARG A 320 -0.67 -6.20 -21.28
CA ARG A 320 -0.43 -7.43 -20.50
C ARG A 320 -1.68 -8.28 -20.28
N THR A 321 -2.78 -7.93 -20.92
CA THR A 321 -4.08 -8.67 -20.86
C THR A 321 -4.44 -9.32 -22.17
#